data_85ead5a40449abf09809dd4de41020b6
#
_entry.id   85ead5a40449abf09809dd4de41020b6
#
_cell.length_a   1.000
_cell.length_b   1.000
_cell.length_c   1.000
_cell.angle_alpha   90.00
_cell.angle_beta   90.00
_cell.angle_gamma   90.00
#
_symmetry.space_group_name_H-M   'P 1'
#
loop_
_entity.id
_entity.type
_entity.pdbx_description
1 polymer ?
#
loop_
_entity_poly.entity_id
_entity_poly.type
_entity_poly.pdbx_seq_one_letter_code
_entity_poly.pdbx_strand_id
1 'polypeptide(L)'
;KDFQGEDLSDIDASDADFRETNLSNVNLVGANLCCANLHAVNLMGSNMTKANLTHANLTCANMSVVNLTAAILFGSDLTDTKLNGAKLDKIALTLAKALTGADLTGSQHTPTPLPDYNDRTLFPHPIF
;
A
#
# COMPACT_ATOMS: atom_id res chain seq x y z
N LYS A 1 12.24 11.92 -8.70
CA LYS A 1 12.83 12.18 -7.38
C LYS A 1 13.23 10.88 -6.72
N ASP A 2 14.23 10.94 -5.90
CA ASP A 2 14.82 9.75 -5.27
C ASP A 2 14.99 10.00 -3.77
N PHE A 3 14.19 9.27 -2.98
CA PHE A 3 14.27 9.31 -1.52
C PHE A 3 14.68 7.94 -0.95
N GLN A 4 15.27 7.08 -1.78
CA GLN A 4 15.57 5.72 -1.39
C GLN A 4 16.29 5.64 -0.05
N GLY A 5 15.77 4.83 0.86
CA GLY A 5 16.39 4.55 2.15
C GLY A 5 16.28 5.66 3.19
N GLU A 6 15.58 6.75 2.91
CA GLU A 6 15.49 7.86 3.86
C GLU A 6 14.51 7.57 4.98
N ASP A 7 14.66 8.29 6.09
CA ASP A 7 13.76 8.23 7.23
C ASP A 7 12.75 9.36 7.12
N LEU A 8 11.52 8.99 6.79
CA LEU A 8 10.38 9.89 6.67
C LEU A 8 9.29 9.51 7.69
N SER A 9 9.70 8.90 8.81
CA SER A 9 8.74 8.50 9.84
C SER A 9 8.01 9.71 10.39
N ASP A 10 6.72 9.50 10.67
CA ASP A 10 5.81 10.50 11.23
C ASP A 10 5.68 11.79 10.41
N ILE A 11 6.15 11.80 9.17
CA ILE A 11 6.03 12.99 8.32
C ILE A 11 4.55 13.27 8.01
N ASP A 12 4.20 14.55 7.93
CA ASP A 12 2.91 14.95 7.39
C ASP A 12 3.07 15.25 5.90
N ALA A 13 2.70 14.30 5.07
CA ALA A 13 2.75 14.41 3.63
C ALA A 13 1.34 14.30 3.02
N SER A 14 0.32 14.73 3.78
CA SER A 14 -1.04 14.74 3.27
C SER A 14 -1.13 15.60 2.01
N ASP A 15 -1.90 15.12 1.04
CA ASP A 15 -2.09 15.76 -0.27
C ASP A 15 -0.81 15.90 -1.09
N ALA A 16 0.29 15.29 -0.68
CA ALA A 16 1.57 15.39 -1.40
C ALA A 16 1.51 14.68 -2.75
N ASP A 17 2.30 15.14 -3.68
CA ASP A 17 2.45 14.53 -5.00
C ASP A 17 3.76 13.75 -5.04
N PHE A 18 3.66 12.42 -4.96
CA PHE A 18 4.79 11.51 -5.04
C PHE A 18 4.74 10.65 -6.31
N ARG A 19 4.00 11.08 -7.32
CA ARG A 19 3.90 10.28 -8.55
C ARG A 19 5.26 9.90 -9.08
N GLU A 20 5.44 8.62 -9.40
CA GLU A 20 6.63 8.09 -10.04
C GLU A 20 7.93 8.35 -9.26
N THR A 21 7.81 8.61 -7.97
CA THR A 21 8.96 8.87 -7.09
C THR A 21 9.54 7.54 -6.60
N ASN A 22 10.84 7.51 -6.37
CA ASN A 22 11.49 6.36 -5.76
C ASN A 22 11.48 6.51 -4.24
N LEU A 23 10.62 5.75 -3.58
CA LEU A 23 10.52 5.66 -2.12
C LEU A 23 10.87 4.25 -1.62
N SER A 24 11.69 3.52 -2.38
CA SER A 24 12.06 2.16 -2.00
C SER A 24 12.87 2.15 -0.72
N ASN A 25 12.62 1.16 0.13
CA ASN A 25 13.30 0.95 1.40
C ASN A 25 13.24 2.17 2.34
N VAL A 26 12.26 3.03 2.17
CA VAL A 26 12.10 4.22 3.00
C VAL A 26 11.39 3.86 4.30
N ASN A 27 11.67 4.59 5.37
CA ASN A 27 10.93 4.46 6.62
C ASN A 27 9.80 5.48 6.63
N LEU A 28 8.57 5.00 6.54
CA LEU A 28 7.36 5.81 6.57
C LEU A 28 6.46 5.41 7.75
N VAL A 29 7.04 4.85 8.81
CA VAL A 29 6.27 4.46 10.00
C VAL A 29 5.51 5.67 10.54
N GLY A 30 4.20 5.52 10.70
CA GLY A 30 3.34 6.56 11.22
C GLY A 30 3.14 7.77 10.32
N ALA A 31 3.63 7.73 9.09
CA ALA A 31 3.50 8.87 8.18
C ALA A 31 2.04 9.14 7.83
N ASN A 32 1.70 10.41 7.68
CA ASN A 32 0.39 10.82 7.19
C ASN A 32 0.47 11.03 5.68
N LEU A 33 -0.12 10.10 4.92
CA LEU A 33 -0.19 10.15 3.46
C LEU A 33 -1.64 10.26 2.99
N CYS A 34 -2.50 10.83 3.85
CA CYS A 34 -3.91 11.00 3.52
C CYS A 34 -4.04 11.82 2.24
N CYS A 35 -4.78 11.29 1.28
CA CYS A 35 -5.05 11.95 0.00
C CYS A 35 -3.80 12.19 -0.86
N ALA A 36 -2.68 11.56 -0.53
CA ALA A 36 -1.46 11.69 -1.33
C ALA A 36 -1.63 11.03 -2.69
N ASN A 37 -0.99 11.58 -3.69
CA ASN A 37 -0.93 10.96 -5.01
C ASN A 37 0.35 10.14 -5.11
N LEU A 38 0.19 8.81 -5.02
CA LEU A 38 1.28 7.86 -5.05
C LEU A 38 1.21 6.99 -6.32
N HIS A 39 0.59 7.52 -7.37
CA HIS A 39 0.48 6.78 -8.63
C HIS A 39 1.86 6.38 -9.14
N ALA A 40 2.01 5.10 -9.48
CA ALA A 40 3.24 4.54 -10.04
C ALA A 40 4.48 4.77 -9.15
N VAL A 41 4.29 5.06 -7.86
CA VAL A 41 5.40 5.21 -6.92
C VAL A 41 6.12 3.88 -6.71
N ASN A 42 7.40 3.93 -6.46
CA ASN A 42 8.15 2.75 -6.04
C ASN A 42 8.31 2.78 -4.52
N LEU A 43 7.56 1.91 -3.84
CA LEU A 43 7.61 1.76 -2.38
C LEU A 43 8.17 0.39 -1.97
N MET A 44 8.84 -0.30 -2.90
CA MET A 44 9.31 -1.65 -2.63
C MET A 44 10.18 -1.69 -1.37
N GLY A 45 9.85 -2.63 -0.47
CA GLY A 45 10.63 -2.84 0.75
C GLY A 45 10.47 -1.76 1.81
N SER A 46 9.61 -0.76 1.60
CA SER A 46 9.44 0.32 2.58
C SER A 46 8.69 -0.17 3.83
N ASN A 47 8.91 0.52 4.94
CA ASN A 47 8.22 0.26 6.18
C ASN A 47 7.13 1.33 6.37
N MET A 48 5.87 0.92 6.23
CA MET A 48 4.71 1.80 6.34
C MET A 48 3.82 1.40 7.51
N THR A 49 4.42 0.80 8.53
CA THR A 49 3.67 0.41 9.74
C THR A 49 2.92 1.63 10.28
N LYS A 50 1.63 1.48 10.49
CA LYS A 50 0.75 2.52 11.03
C LYS A 50 0.66 3.78 10.16
N ALA A 51 1.08 3.74 8.91
CA ALA A 51 0.91 4.87 8.01
C ALA A 51 -0.58 5.10 7.70
N ASN A 52 -0.96 6.35 7.52
CA ASN A 52 -2.32 6.69 7.13
C ASN A 52 -2.37 6.93 5.62
N LEU A 53 -3.01 6.01 4.91
CA LEU A 53 -3.17 6.09 3.45
C LEU A 53 -4.62 6.35 3.06
N THR A 54 -5.39 6.96 3.95
CA THR A 54 -6.79 7.27 3.70
C THR A 54 -6.92 8.06 2.38
N HIS A 55 -7.75 7.56 1.47
CA HIS A 55 -8.00 8.19 0.17
C HIS A 55 -6.75 8.41 -0.68
N ALA A 56 -5.66 7.70 -0.41
CA ALA A 56 -4.45 7.82 -1.24
C ALA A 56 -4.67 7.14 -2.60
N ASN A 57 -4.03 7.68 -3.62
CA ASN A 57 -3.99 7.07 -4.93
C ASN A 57 -2.72 6.22 -5.05
N LEU A 58 -2.88 4.89 -5.00
CA LEU A 58 -1.77 3.95 -5.10
C LEU A 58 -1.82 3.17 -6.42
N THR A 59 -2.56 3.67 -7.40
CA THR A 59 -2.69 2.96 -8.66
C THR A 59 -1.32 2.72 -9.30
N CYS A 60 -1.11 1.51 -9.78
CA CYS A 60 0.13 1.10 -10.44
C CYS A 60 1.38 1.20 -9.55
N ALA A 61 1.23 1.37 -8.25
CA ALA A 61 2.37 1.46 -7.33
C ALA A 61 3.07 0.11 -7.19
N ASN A 62 4.38 0.14 -7.00
CA ASN A 62 5.14 -1.03 -6.64
C ASN A 62 5.32 -1.06 -5.12
N MET A 63 4.54 -1.90 -4.46
CA MET A 63 4.59 -2.08 -3.02
C MET A 63 5.02 -3.51 -2.67
N SER A 64 5.85 -4.11 -3.52
CA SER A 64 6.35 -5.45 -3.26
C SER A 64 7.13 -5.48 -1.96
N VAL A 65 6.92 -6.49 -1.14
CA VAL A 65 7.54 -6.72 0.16
C VAL A 65 7.46 -5.51 1.11
N VAL A 66 6.46 -4.65 0.93
CA VAL A 66 6.21 -3.53 1.83
C VAL A 66 5.65 -4.05 3.16
N ASN A 67 5.96 -3.34 4.25
CA ASN A 67 5.35 -3.61 5.54
C ASN A 67 4.24 -2.59 5.79
N LEU A 68 2.99 -3.06 5.70
CA LEU A 68 1.80 -2.22 5.93
C LEU A 68 1.09 -2.58 7.23
N THR A 69 1.79 -3.20 8.18
CA THR A 69 1.17 -3.62 9.42
C THR A 69 0.44 -2.45 10.09
N ALA A 70 -0.84 -2.63 10.36
CA ALA A 70 -1.69 -1.64 11.01
C ALA A 70 -1.84 -0.32 10.24
N ALA A 71 -1.48 -0.27 8.97
CA ALA A 71 -1.72 0.92 8.14
C ALA A 71 -3.22 1.08 7.86
N ILE A 72 -3.63 2.32 7.59
CA ILE A 72 -5.02 2.66 7.30
C ILE A 72 -5.17 2.84 5.80
N LEU A 73 -6.05 2.04 5.17
CA LEU A 73 -6.27 2.07 3.72
C LEU A 73 -7.67 2.53 3.35
N PHE A 74 -8.40 3.16 4.26
CA PHE A 74 -9.78 3.56 4.00
C PHE A 74 -9.86 4.42 2.75
N GLY A 75 -10.68 3.99 1.79
CA GLY A 75 -10.91 4.75 0.55
C GLY A 75 -9.72 4.83 -0.39
N SER A 76 -8.62 4.16 -0.12
CA SER A 76 -7.47 4.17 -1.02
C SER A 76 -7.75 3.38 -2.30
N ASP A 77 -7.08 3.75 -3.38
CA ASP A 77 -7.21 3.08 -4.67
C ASP A 77 -5.95 2.25 -4.92
N LEU A 78 -6.12 0.93 -4.89
CA LEU A 78 -5.03 -0.05 -5.06
C LEU A 78 -5.09 -0.72 -6.44
N THR A 79 -5.75 -0.12 -7.40
CA THR A 79 -5.86 -0.69 -8.74
C THR A 79 -4.47 -0.92 -9.34
N ASP A 80 -4.23 -2.14 -9.80
CA ASP A 80 -2.96 -2.55 -10.42
C ASP A 80 -1.73 -2.35 -9.51
N THR A 81 -1.92 -2.28 -8.20
CA THR A 81 -0.81 -2.19 -7.23
C THR A 81 -0.14 -3.54 -7.08
N LYS A 82 1.18 -3.56 -6.99
CA LYS A 82 1.94 -4.76 -6.65
C LYS A 82 2.11 -4.85 -5.14
N LEU A 83 1.52 -5.87 -4.54
CA LEU A 83 1.60 -6.14 -3.10
C LEU A 83 2.17 -7.53 -2.83
N ASN A 84 2.86 -8.11 -3.81
CA ASN A 84 3.41 -9.45 -3.62
C ASN A 84 4.44 -9.43 -2.48
N GLY A 85 4.29 -10.39 -1.58
CA GLY A 85 5.15 -10.51 -0.41
C GLY A 85 4.93 -9.45 0.66
N ALA A 86 3.93 -8.59 0.53
CA ALA A 86 3.67 -7.53 1.52
C ALA A 86 3.15 -8.10 2.84
N LYS A 87 3.47 -7.41 3.94
CA LYS A 87 2.87 -7.70 5.25
C LYS A 87 1.65 -6.82 5.42
N LEU A 88 0.50 -7.47 5.59
CA LEU A 88 -0.80 -6.79 5.66
C LEU A 88 -1.51 -7.08 6.99
N ASP A 89 -0.75 -7.36 8.04
CA ASP A 89 -1.33 -7.69 9.33
C ASP A 89 -2.12 -6.51 9.89
N LYS A 90 -3.29 -6.81 10.44
CA LYS A 90 -4.18 -5.82 11.05
C LYS A 90 -4.66 -4.74 10.09
N ILE A 91 -4.61 -5.01 8.77
CA ILE A 91 -5.16 -4.13 7.76
C ILE A 91 -6.55 -4.59 7.38
N ALA A 92 -7.46 -3.64 7.22
CA ALA A 92 -8.80 -3.90 6.72
C ALA A 92 -8.84 -3.55 5.22
N LEU A 93 -8.44 -4.50 4.39
CA LEU A 93 -8.51 -4.31 2.93
C LEU A 93 -9.93 -4.03 2.46
N THR A 94 -10.92 -4.49 3.21
CA THR A 94 -12.32 -4.23 2.89
C THR A 94 -12.66 -2.73 2.89
N LEU A 95 -11.82 -1.89 3.48
CA LEU A 95 -12.03 -0.45 3.50
C LEU A 95 -11.39 0.27 2.32
N ALA A 96 -10.58 -0.43 1.54
CA ALA A 96 -10.01 0.16 0.34
C ALA A 96 -11.10 0.37 -0.71
N LYS A 97 -10.92 1.39 -1.54
CA LYS A 97 -11.88 1.73 -2.57
C LYS A 97 -11.87 0.73 -3.72
N ALA A 98 -10.70 0.26 -4.12
CA ALA A 98 -10.57 -0.61 -5.28
C ALA A 98 -9.33 -1.50 -5.16
N LEU A 99 -9.47 -2.74 -5.65
CA LEU A 99 -8.40 -3.72 -5.70
C LEU A 99 -8.24 -4.34 -7.09
N THR A 100 -8.92 -3.80 -8.09
CA THR A 100 -8.89 -4.36 -9.44
C THR A 100 -7.44 -4.48 -9.93
N GLY A 101 -7.04 -5.69 -10.32
CA GLY A 101 -5.70 -5.92 -10.85
C GLY A 101 -4.57 -5.91 -9.81
N ALA A 102 -4.89 -5.75 -8.52
CA ALA A 102 -3.85 -5.80 -7.49
C ALA A 102 -3.25 -7.20 -7.39
N ASP A 103 -1.93 -7.27 -7.23
CA ASP A 103 -1.21 -8.54 -7.08
C ASP A 103 -0.88 -8.76 -5.61
N LEU A 104 -1.57 -9.70 -4.99
CA LEU A 104 -1.40 -10.04 -3.58
C LEU A 104 -0.63 -11.35 -3.39
N THR A 105 0.04 -11.82 -4.43
CA THR A 105 0.75 -13.10 -4.39
C THR A 105 1.79 -13.09 -3.27
N GLY A 106 1.75 -14.11 -2.41
CA GLY A 106 2.71 -14.24 -1.31
C GLY A 106 2.55 -13.23 -0.18
N SER A 107 1.53 -12.37 -0.23
CA SER A 107 1.30 -11.43 0.87
C SER A 107 0.87 -12.16 2.14
N GLN A 108 1.14 -11.55 3.28
CA GLN A 108 0.77 -12.08 4.60
C GLN A 108 -0.30 -11.18 5.19
N HIS A 109 -1.45 -11.77 5.53
CA HIS A 109 -2.54 -11.00 6.10
C HIS A 109 -3.42 -11.92 6.96
N THR A 110 -4.14 -11.31 7.90
CA THR A 110 -5.13 -12.05 8.66
C THR A 110 -6.32 -12.34 7.74
N PRO A 111 -6.94 -13.52 7.89
CA PRO A 111 -8.12 -13.83 7.08
C PRO A 111 -9.24 -12.85 7.40
N THR A 112 -9.56 -12.01 6.47
CA THR A 112 -10.72 -11.12 6.55
C THR A 112 -11.44 -11.16 5.21
N PRO A 113 -12.75 -10.94 5.20
CA PRO A 113 -13.44 -10.80 3.92
C PRO A 113 -12.83 -9.66 3.14
N LEU A 114 -12.55 -9.90 1.88
CA LEU A 114 -12.00 -8.88 1.00
C LEU A 114 -13.14 -8.07 0.37
N PRO A 115 -12.87 -6.83 -0.03
CA PRO A 115 -13.86 -6.03 -0.75
C PRO A 115 -14.13 -6.63 -2.13
N ASP A 116 -14.97 -5.99 -2.90
CA ASP A 116 -15.20 -6.40 -4.26
C ASP A 116 -13.88 -6.48 -5.02
N TYR A 117 -13.64 -7.64 -5.59
CA TYR A 117 -12.48 -7.88 -6.42
C TYR A 117 -12.93 -8.64 -7.66
N ASN A 118 -12.12 -8.62 -8.68
CA ASN A 118 -12.44 -9.33 -9.91
C ASN A 118 -11.35 -10.36 -10.22
N ASP A 119 -11.50 -11.02 -11.36
CA ASP A 119 -10.61 -12.08 -11.75
C ASP A 119 -9.18 -11.62 -12.06
N ARG A 120 -8.93 -10.30 -12.08
CA ARG A 120 -7.58 -9.78 -12.26
C ARG A 120 -6.84 -9.61 -10.95
N THR A 121 -7.50 -9.79 -9.81
CA THR A 121 -6.86 -9.73 -8.50
C THR A 121 -6.22 -11.07 -8.19
N LEU A 122 -4.94 -11.06 -7.86
CA LEU A 122 -4.19 -12.26 -7.56
C LEU A 122 -4.00 -12.41 -6.06
N PHE A 123 -4.36 -13.58 -5.53
CA PHE A 123 -4.28 -13.86 -4.10
C PHE A 123 -3.16 -14.86 -3.82
N PRO A 124 -2.53 -14.78 -2.62
CA PRO A 124 -1.41 -15.66 -2.30
C PRO A 124 -1.77 -17.13 -2.27
N HIS A 125 -2.96 -17.46 -1.79
CA HIS A 125 -3.44 -18.84 -1.65
C HIS A 125 -4.93 -18.82 -1.49
N PRO A 126 -5.58 -20.00 -1.40
CA PRO A 126 -6.98 -19.99 -1.02
C PRO A 126 -7.15 -19.15 0.23
N ILE A 127 -7.82 -18.04 0.05
CA ILE A 127 -8.03 -17.06 1.12
C ILE A 127 -9.11 -17.55 2.06
N PHE A 128 -9.84 -18.53 1.59
CA PHE A 128 -10.98 -19.11 2.29
C PHE A 128 -10.76 -20.60 2.50
#